data_6ecd4655da44263b49395a671d683734
#
_entry.id   6ecd4655da44263b49395a671d683734
#
_cell.length_a   1.000
_cell.length_b   1.000
_cell.length_c   1.000
_cell.angle_alpha   90.00
_cell.angle_beta   90.00
_cell.angle_gamma   90.00
#
_symmetry.space_group_name_H-M   'P 1'
#
loop_
_entity.id
_entity.type
_entity.pdbx_description
1 polymer ?
#
loop_
_entity_poly.entity_id
_entity_poly.type
_entity_poly.pdbx_seq_one_letter_code
_entity_poly.pdbx_strand_id
1 'polypeptide(L)'
;MADKSIIIIGAGLGGLSAGCYGQINGYATKIFERQPNSGGVCVSWKRKGYVFDYAVHNLFGIVPGTSDYHIWKELGALDGLQTYSFKEFVQVETPEGKKFIVYTDLDKLQNHMNQLSPSDKQKINEFVKACRRFRGYDLFAGMTGGMGAKLRLLPVLRSVMKYSKITTEDFAKNFSDPFLQKAFATIQYDLSGVPVLIPMIFMAAMSKGDAGWPVGGSSALASNIEKSYLNLGGHISFRSRVDKILVENNKAVGVQLEDGSKHFADLIVSAADGYATVFDMLQGNYVKDSIRTYYDSYPKTMPFGLEIYYGLNQQFDGEPHALVLFQDEPITIEDREYDRLDVEVFNFDSSFAGSGKTVVKVVVNSAYDYWQNLSADKDEYNKQKKRLADQVAERLDKRFAGFKNSIEAVDVVTPVSVVHWTGGYRGFCLPWPAPEQISGEVSKNGVSKTLPGLENFYMVGQWAVGMNGLGTAAHSGRNLIKQLCKNDNKKFKTTL
;
A
#
# COMPACT_ATOMS: atom_id res chain seq x y z
N MET A 1 -19.72 -34.61 0.98
CA MET A 1 -18.24 -34.66 0.95
C MET A 1 -17.77 -33.79 2.09
N ALA A 2 -16.81 -34.23 2.89
CA ALA A 2 -16.23 -33.37 3.93
C ALA A 2 -15.69 -32.09 3.28
N ASP A 3 -15.89 -30.94 3.93
CA ASP A 3 -15.38 -29.67 3.43
C ASP A 3 -13.85 -29.70 3.41
N LYS A 4 -13.25 -29.32 2.26
CA LYS A 4 -11.79 -29.20 2.16
C LYS A 4 -11.27 -28.17 3.16
N SER A 5 -10.18 -28.51 3.81
CA SER A 5 -9.48 -27.65 4.75
C SER A 5 -8.41 -26.81 4.04
N ILE A 6 -8.26 -25.53 4.46
CA ILE A 6 -7.25 -24.62 3.94
C ILE A 6 -6.49 -24.00 5.12
N ILE A 7 -5.17 -24.18 5.15
CA ILE A 7 -4.29 -23.37 5.99
C ILE A 7 -3.85 -22.14 5.21
N ILE A 8 -4.00 -20.96 5.84
CA ILE A 8 -3.57 -19.66 5.30
C ILE A 8 -2.43 -19.13 6.17
N ILE A 9 -1.33 -18.74 5.55
CA ILE A 9 -0.15 -18.20 6.21
C ILE A 9 -0.21 -16.66 6.08
N GLY A 10 -0.41 -15.98 7.22
CA GLY A 10 -0.49 -14.52 7.33
C GLY A 10 -1.91 -13.97 7.29
N ALA A 11 -2.22 -13.10 8.27
CA ALA A 11 -3.50 -12.38 8.41
C ALA A 11 -3.45 -10.95 7.82
N GLY A 12 -2.66 -10.73 6.78
CA GLY A 12 -2.77 -9.52 5.95
C GLY A 12 -4.06 -9.52 5.14
N LEU A 13 -4.38 -8.41 4.45
CA LEU A 13 -5.65 -8.27 3.71
C LEU A 13 -5.89 -9.40 2.69
N GLY A 14 -4.83 -9.91 2.06
CA GLY A 14 -4.93 -11.05 1.13
C GLY A 14 -5.35 -12.34 1.82
N GLY A 15 -4.77 -12.62 3.00
CA GLY A 15 -5.08 -13.81 3.80
C GLY A 15 -6.47 -13.74 4.42
N LEU A 16 -6.84 -12.59 5.01
CA LEU A 16 -8.18 -12.35 5.54
C LEU A 16 -9.24 -12.49 4.45
N SER A 17 -9.00 -11.91 3.27
CA SER A 17 -9.91 -12.04 2.12
C SER A 17 -10.06 -13.51 1.69
N ALA A 18 -8.95 -14.24 1.53
CA ALA A 18 -9.00 -15.66 1.19
C ALA A 18 -9.75 -16.46 2.27
N GLY A 19 -9.56 -16.12 3.54
CA GLY A 19 -10.26 -16.73 4.68
C GLY A 19 -11.78 -16.48 4.62
N CYS A 20 -12.22 -15.22 4.47
CA CYS A 20 -13.64 -14.85 4.37
C CYS A 20 -14.33 -15.59 3.22
N TYR A 21 -13.80 -15.48 2.01
CA TYR A 21 -14.39 -16.15 0.85
C TYR A 21 -14.29 -17.68 0.96
N GLY A 22 -13.25 -18.21 1.59
CA GLY A 22 -13.13 -19.63 1.90
C GLY A 22 -14.31 -20.11 2.74
N GLN A 23 -14.58 -19.46 3.88
CA GLN A 23 -15.70 -19.78 4.75
C GLN A 23 -17.05 -19.66 4.03
N ILE A 24 -17.29 -18.55 3.32
CA ILE A 24 -18.53 -18.33 2.54
C ILE A 24 -18.77 -19.46 1.54
N ASN A 25 -17.72 -20.09 1.01
CA ASN A 25 -17.83 -21.12 -0.02
C ASN A 25 -17.66 -22.55 0.52
N GLY A 26 -17.74 -22.76 1.85
CA GLY A 26 -17.72 -24.05 2.50
C GLY A 26 -16.34 -24.72 2.48
N TYR A 27 -15.27 -23.94 2.68
CA TYR A 27 -13.94 -24.45 3.02
C TYR A 27 -13.68 -24.21 4.50
N ALA A 28 -13.13 -25.21 5.19
CA ALA A 28 -12.68 -25.03 6.57
C ALA A 28 -11.34 -24.29 6.58
N THR A 29 -11.36 -22.97 6.83
CA THR A 29 -10.13 -22.15 6.78
C THR A 29 -9.57 -21.87 8.16
N LYS A 30 -8.22 -21.91 8.31
CA LYS A 30 -7.48 -21.50 9.48
C LYS A 30 -6.32 -20.61 9.08
N ILE A 31 -6.16 -19.46 9.74
CA ILE A 31 -5.05 -18.52 9.51
C ILE A 31 -4.03 -18.65 10.63
N PHE A 32 -2.74 -18.70 10.28
CA PHE A 32 -1.62 -18.54 11.21
C PHE A 32 -0.97 -17.17 10.98
N GLU A 33 -0.90 -16.35 12.04
CA GLU A 33 -0.34 -15.01 12.00
C GLU A 33 0.80 -14.88 13.02
N ARG A 34 1.94 -14.33 12.59
CA ARG A 34 3.11 -14.14 13.45
C ARG A 34 2.94 -13.03 14.49
N GLN A 35 2.12 -12.03 14.17
CA GLN A 35 1.88 -10.87 15.02
C GLN A 35 0.70 -11.10 15.99
N PRO A 36 0.53 -10.25 17.02
CA PRO A 36 -0.61 -10.33 17.93
C PRO A 36 -1.92 -9.78 17.33
N ASN A 37 -1.89 -9.21 16.13
CA ASN A 37 -3.02 -8.58 15.43
C ASN A 37 -2.93 -8.85 13.93
N SER A 38 -4.08 -8.77 13.26
CA SER A 38 -4.18 -8.86 11.80
C SER A 38 -3.80 -7.55 11.10
N GLY A 39 -3.71 -7.59 9.77
CA GLY A 39 -3.52 -6.43 8.89
C GLY A 39 -2.25 -6.52 8.03
N GLY A 40 -1.20 -7.21 8.49
CA GLY A 40 0.10 -7.21 7.82
C GLY A 40 0.72 -5.82 7.83
N VAL A 41 0.90 -5.19 6.65
CA VAL A 41 1.32 -3.78 6.55
C VAL A 41 0.17 -2.78 6.80
N CYS A 42 -1.08 -3.22 6.73
CA CYS A 42 -2.26 -2.40 7.01
C CYS A 42 -2.49 -2.32 8.53
N VAL A 43 -1.62 -1.59 9.24
CA VAL A 43 -1.60 -1.51 10.71
C VAL A 43 -1.46 -0.08 11.21
N SER A 44 -1.95 0.13 12.43
CA SER A 44 -1.68 1.32 13.23
C SER A 44 -1.27 0.87 14.64
N TRP A 45 -0.52 1.72 15.35
CA TRP A 45 -0.11 1.44 16.73
C TRP A 45 -0.18 2.69 17.59
N LYS A 46 -0.21 2.49 18.92
CA LYS A 46 -0.32 3.59 19.88
C LYS A 46 1.01 3.92 20.54
N ARG A 47 1.30 5.22 20.69
CA ARG A 47 2.40 5.76 21.49
C ARG A 47 1.90 6.95 22.31
N LYS A 48 1.96 6.87 23.64
CA LYS A 48 1.58 7.96 24.55
C LYS A 48 0.22 8.60 24.23
N GLY A 49 -0.76 7.81 23.81
CA GLY A 49 -2.11 8.28 23.46
C GLY A 49 -2.33 8.68 22.01
N TYR A 50 -1.27 8.75 21.21
CA TYR A 50 -1.35 8.98 19.75
C TYR A 50 -1.42 7.68 18.98
N VAL A 51 -2.13 7.69 17.86
CA VAL A 51 -2.20 6.58 16.90
C VAL A 51 -1.34 6.93 15.69
N PHE A 52 -0.41 6.06 15.35
CA PHE A 52 0.44 6.17 14.16
C PHE A 52 -0.02 5.13 13.13
N ASP A 53 -0.16 5.54 11.88
CA ASP A 53 -0.69 4.70 10.79
C ASP A 53 0.33 4.51 9.68
N TYR A 54 0.51 3.25 9.25
CA TYR A 54 1.56 2.92 8.30
C TYR A 54 1.10 2.94 6.84
N ALA A 55 -0.06 2.34 6.51
CA ALA A 55 -0.28 1.93 5.12
C ALA A 55 -1.33 2.71 4.35
N VAL A 56 -2.38 3.22 5.01
CA VAL A 56 -3.45 3.92 4.29
C VAL A 56 -3.06 5.36 4.04
N HIS A 57 -3.02 5.76 2.76
CA HIS A 57 -2.92 7.16 2.32
C HIS A 57 -4.25 7.57 1.68
N ASN A 58 -4.71 6.80 0.70
CA ASN A 58 -5.97 6.98 0.01
C ASN A 58 -6.58 5.61 -0.31
N LEU A 59 -7.69 5.27 0.32
CA LEU A 59 -8.44 4.04 0.05
C LEU A 59 -9.37 4.26 -1.15
N PHE A 60 -9.20 3.46 -2.19
CA PHE A 60 -10.14 3.41 -3.32
C PHE A 60 -11.36 2.57 -2.98
N GLY A 61 -12.51 2.88 -3.61
CA GLY A 61 -13.74 2.11 -3.42
C GLY A 61 -14.53 2.50 -2.18
N ILE A 62 -14.48 3.77 -1.77
CA ILE A 62 -15.25 4.25 -0.61
C ILE A 62 -16.69 4.66 -0.96
N VAL A 63 -17.04 4.72 -2.27
CA VAL A 63 -18.41 4.95 -2.73
C VAL A 63 -18.87 3.86 -3.70
N PRO A 64 -20.20 3.60 -3.82
CA PRO A 64 -20.74 2.57 -4.70
C PRO A 64 -20.34 2.72 -6.16
N GLY A 65 -20.17 1.59 -6.86
CA GLY A 65 -20.03 1.54 -8.32
C GLY A 65 -18.69 1.05 -8.85
N THR A 66 -17.72 0.78 -7.99
CA THR A 66 -16.40 0.24 -8.36
C THR A 66 -16.19 -1.19 -7.84
N SER A 67 -15.24 -1.90 -8.43
CA SER A 67 -14.87 -3.25 -7.97
C SER A 67 -14.32 -3.24 -6.55
N ASP A 68 -13.56 -2.18 -6.19
CA ASP A 68 -13.00 -2.03 -4.85
C ASP A 68 -14.10 -1.78 -3.81
N TYR A 69 -15.12 -0.96 -4.13
CA TYR A 69 -16.26 -0.81 -3.24
C TYR A 69 -16.96 -2.14 -2.97
N HIS A 70 -17.19 -2.94 -4.03
CA HIS A 70 -17.84 -4.24 -3.87
C HIS A 70 -17.04 -5.19 -2.97
N ILE A 71 -15.72 -5.25 -3.13
CA ILE A 71 -14.90 -6.14 -2.29
C ILE A 71 -14.87 -5.68 -0.84
N TRP A 72 -14.78 -4.37 -0.57
CA TRP A 72 -14.85 -3.86 0.81
C TRP A 72 -16.19 -4.16 1.46
N LYS A 73 -17.29 -4.03 0.70
CA LYS A 73 -18.61 -4.39 1.19
C LYS A 73 -18.76 -5.89 1.43
N GLU A 74 -18.32 -6.74 0.50
CA GLU A 74 -18.36 -8.20 0.64
C GLU A 74 -17.54 -8.68 1.86
N LEU A 75 -16.45 -7.99 2.18
CA LEU A 75 -15.59 -8.29 3.33
C LEU A 75 -16.02 -7.60 4.63
N GLY A 76 -17.04 -6.72 4.61
CA GLY A 76 -17.42 -5.90 5.76
C GLY A 76 -16.38 -4.87 6.19
N ALA A 77 -15.41 -4.56 5.32
CA ALA A 77 -14.26 -3.73 5.64
C ALA A 77 -14.63 -2.30 6.08
N LEU A 78 -15.70 -1.75 5.48
CA LEU A 78 -16.19 -0.40 5.77
C LEU A 78 -17.41 -0.38 6.71
N ASP A 79 -17.80 -1.52 7.27
CA ASP A 79 -18.99 -1.60 8.12
C ASP A 79 -18.82 -0.75 9.39
N GLY A 80 -19.72 0.22 9.57
CA GLY A 80 -19.68 1.15 10.68
C GLY A 80 -18.57 2.20 10.64
N LEU A 81 -17.72 2.21 9.61
CA LEU A 81 -16.69 3.24 9.43
C LEU A 81 -17.25 4.43 8.66
N GLN A 82 -16.92 5.62 9.14
CA GLN A 82 -17.06 6.83 8.35
C GLN A 82 -15.89 6.92 7.36
N THR A 83 -16.15 7.52 6.20
CA THR A 83 -15.11 7.80 5.21
C THR A 83 -14.98 9.32 5.03
N TYR A 84 -13.75 9.77 4.88
CA TYR A 84 -13.41 11.17 4.65
C TYR A 84 -12.88 11.36 3.23
N SER A 85 -13.51 12.25 2.46
CA SER A 85 -13.05 12.61 1.10
C SER A 85 -12.29 13.93 1.16
N PHE A 86 -11.06 13.93 0.66
CA PHE A 86 -10.22 15.12 0.65
C PHE A 86 -10.63 16.10 -0.45
N LYS A 87 -10.52 17.38 -0.18
CA LYS A 87 -10.73 18.45 -1.17
C LYS A 87 -9.48 18.73 -2.02
N GLU A 88 -8.35 18.30 -1.53
CA GLU A 88 -7.03 18.44 -2.13
C GLU A 88 -6.32 17.08 -2.07
N PHE A 89 -5.55 16.74 -3.09
CA PHE A 89 -4.75 15.53 -3.08
C PHE A 89 -3.43 15.77 -2.36
N VAL A 90 -2.75 16.84 -2.72
CA VAL A 90 -1.49 17.29 -2.13
C VAL A 90 -1.32 18.79 -2.35
N GLN A 91 -0.65 19.46 -1.45
CA GLN A 91 -0.17 20.83 -1.64
C GLN A 91 1.35 20.85 -1.71
N VAL A 92 1.91 21.39 -2.77
CA VAL A 92 3.36 21.57 -2.95
C VAL A 92 3.73 23.00 -2.60
N GLU A 93 4.69 23.19 -1.71
CA GLU A 93 5.15 24.49 -1.26
C GLU A 93 6.65 24.68 -1.48
N THR A 94 7.05 25.89 -1.86
CA THR A 94 8.47 26.31 -1.86
C THR A 94 8.77 27.18 -0.65
N PRO A 95 10.03 27.31 -0.24
CA PRO A 95 10.43 28.20 0.85
C PRO A 95 10.00 29.65 0.67
N GLU A 96 9.94 30.15 -0.57
CA GLU A 96 9.50 31.51 -0.92
C GLU A 96 7.97 31.69 -0.84
N GLY A 97 7.24 30.62 -0.45
CA GLY A 97 5.79 30.66 -0.26
C GLY A 97 4.96 30.44 -1.52
N LYS A 98 5.56 30.03 -2.65
CA LYS A 98 4.79 29.58 -3.82
C LYS A 98 4.08 28.28 -3.51
N LYS A 99 2.81 28.15 -3.96
CA LYS A 99 1.97 27.00 -3.69
C LYS A 99 1.35 26.45 -4.96
N PHE A 100 1.44 25.13 -5.14
CA PHE A 100 0.66 24.39 -6.12
C PHE A 100 -0.28 23.44 -5.37
N ILE A 101 -1.58 23.70 -5.46
CA ILE A 101 -2.62 22.90 -4.79
C ILE A 101 -3.24 21.98 -5.83
N VAL A 102 -3.11 20.68 -5.61
CA VAL A 102 -3.72 19.66 -6.45
C VAL A 102 -5.15 19.40 -5.95
N TYR A 103 -6.09 20.25 -6.37
CA TYR A 103 -7.49 20.12 -6.00
C TYR A 103 -8.10 18.86 -6.57
N THR A 104 -8.92 18.15 -5.79
CA THR A 104 -9.70 16.99 -6.27
C THR A 104 -10.85 17.39 -7.18
N ASP A 105 -11.33 18.65 -7.09
CA ASP A 105 -12.19 19.26 -8.09
C ASP A 105 -11.39 19.61 -9.35
N LEU A 106 -11.67 18.93 -10.46
CA LEU A 106 -10.91 19.07 -11.70
C LEU A 106 -11.06 20.43 -12.38
N ASP A 107 -12.14 21.17 -12.12
CA ASP A 107 -12.30 22.55 -12.66
C ASP A 107 -11.46 23.54 -11.86
N LYS A 108 -11.46 23.42 -10.52
CA LYS A 108 -10.56 24.17 -9.65
C LYS A 108 -9.10 23.89 -9.95
N LEU A 109 -8.73 22.62 -10.12
CA LEU A 109 -7.37 22.22 -10.49
C LEU A 109 -6.94 22.88 -11.80
N GLN A 110 -7.77 22.79 -12.85
CA GLN A 110 -7.49 23.38 -14.14
C GLN A 110 -7.30 24.90 -14.05
N ASN A 111 -8.19 25.58 -13.33
CA ASN A 111 -8.11 27.03 -13.15
C ASN A 111 -6.85 27.43 -12.38
N HIS A 112 -6.50 26.73 -11.31
CA HIS A 112 -5.32 26.97 -10.51
C HIS A 112 -4.03 26.77 -11.33
N MET A 113 -3.91 25.67 -12.06
CA MET A 113 -2.77 25.45 -12.96
C MET A 113 -2.66 26.52 -14.05
N ASN A 114 -3.78 26.95 -14.64
CA ASN A 114 -3.80 28.04 -15.64
C ASN A 114 -3.39 29.40 -15.05
N GLN A 115 -3.63 29.64 -13.76
CA GLN A 115 -3.15 30.85 -13.07
C GLN A 115 -1.64 30.80 -12.83
N LEU A 116 -1.11 29.63 -12.45
CA LEU A 116 0.32 29.42 -12.26
C LEU A 116 1.11 29.50 -13.56
N SER A 117 0.58 28.93 -14.64
CA SER A 117 1.22 28.91 -15.95
C SER A 117 0.22 29.16 -17.09
N PRO A 118 -0.09 30.43 -17.42
CA PRO A 118 -1.01 30.76 -18.50
C PRO A 118 -0.56 30.31 -19.90
N SER A 119 0.74 30.13 -20.11
CA SER A 119 1.34 29.64 -21.37
C SER A 119 1.10 28.13 -21.60
N ASP A 120 0.83 27.35 -20.53
CA ASP A 120 0.75 25.89 -20.60
C ASP A 120 -0.68 25.36 -20.70
N LYS A 121 -1.66 26.22 -21.05
CA LYS A 121 -3.09 25.86 -21.14
C LYS A 121 -3.37 24.57 -21.92
N GLN A 122 -2.63 24.33 -23.00
CA GLN A 122 -2.82 23.14 -23.82
C GLN A 122 -2.43 21.86 -23.06
N LYS A 123 -1.31 21.87 -22.35
CA LYS A 123 -0.80 20.74 -21.59
C LYS A 123 -1.64 20.49 -20.32
N ILE A 124 -2.04 21.56 -19.65
CA ILE A 124 -2.97 21.52 -18.52
C ILE A 124 -4.29 20.88 -18.93
N ASN A 125 -4.83 21.31 -20.09
CA ASN A 125 -6.07 20.75 -20.66
C ASN A 125 -5.91 19.27 -20.99
N GLU A 126 -4.76 18.85 -21.53
CA GLU A 126 -4.46 17.44 -21.83
C GLU A 126 -4.54 16.58 -20.57
N PHE A 127 -3.88 17.00 -19.48
CA PHE A 127 -3.88 16.30 -18.22
C PHE A 127 -5.30 16.19 -17.62
N VAL A 128 -5.97 17.34 -17.44
CA VAL A 128 -7.31 17.38 -16.82
C VAL A 128 -8.35 16.63 -17.66
N LYS A 129 -8.28 16.71 -18.99
CA LYS A 129 -9.16 15.96 -19.89
C LYS A 129 -8.97 14.45 -19.75
N ALA A 130 -7.72 14.00 -19.55
CA ALA A 130 -7.44 12.58 -19.28
C ALA A 130 -8.05 12.15 -17.93
N CYS A 131 -7.88 12.93 -16.87
CA CYS A 131 -8.51 12.67 -15.57
C CYS A 131 -10.04 12.57 -15.68
N ARG A 132 -10.69 13.54 -16.35
CA ARG A 132 -12.16 13.52 -16.60
C ARG A 132 -12.58 12.28 -17.38
N ARG A 133 -11.82 11.89 -18.39
CA ARG A 133 -12.12 10.70 -19.19
C ARG A 133 -12.05 9.42 -18.36
N PHE A 134 -11.06 9.29 -17.48
CA PHE A 134 -10.89 8.12 -16.64
C PHE A 134 -11.96 7.97 -15.55
N ARG A 135 -12.66 9.05 -15.15
CA ARG A 135 -13.79 9.00 -14.19
C ARG A 135 -14.88 7.99 -14.56
N GLY A 136 -15.08 7.75 -15.85
CA GLY A 136 -16.12 6.84 -16.34
C GLY A 136 -15.74 5.35 -16.32
N TYR A 137 -14.52 5.01 -15.88
CA TYR A 137 -14.01 3.65 -16.00
C TYR A 137 -13.43 3.14 -14.68
N ASP A 138 -13.71 1.88 -14.39
CA ASP A 138 -13.03 1.14 -13.33
C ASP A 138 -11.73 0.55 -13.91
N LEU A 139 -10.67 1.37 -13.88
CA LEU A 139 -9.36 0.99 -14.43
C LEU A 139 -8.75 -0.17 -13.66
N PHE A 140 -8.99 -0.23 -12.35
CA PHE A 140 -8.49 -1.30 -11.50
C PHE A 140 -9.13 -2.65 -11.86
N ALA A 141 -10.46 -2.69 -12.01
CA ALA A 141 -11.14 -3.89 -12.49
C ALA A 141 -10.66 -4.34 -13.87
N GLY A 142 -10.33 -3.39 -14.74
CA GLY A 142 -9.79 -3.70 -16.07
C GLY A 142 -8.40 -4.30 -16.04
N MET A 143 -7.56 -3.92 -15.07
CA MET A 143 -6.19 -4.45 -14.90
C MET A 143 -6.20 -5.83 -14.24
N THR A 144 -7.05 -6.04 -13.23
CA THR A 144 -7.07 -7.24 -12.39
C THR A 144 -8.16 -8.25 -12.75
N GLY A 145 -9.17 -7.81 -13.50
CA GLY A 145 -10.36 -8.60 -13.84
C GLY A 145 -10.21 -9.47 -15.07
N GLY A 146 -11.25 -10.25 -15.38
CA GLY A 146 -11.34 -11.12 -16.52
C GLY A 146 -11.58 -10.38 -17.85
N MET A 147 -11.74 -11.14 -18.94
CA MET A 147 -11.91 -10.62 -20.32
C MET A 147 -13.00 -9.53 -20.44
N GLY A 148 -14.15 -9.71 -19.77
CA GLY A 148 -15.24 -8.73 -19.80
C GLY A 148 -14.86 -7.38 -19.19
N ALA A 149 -14.08 -7.36 -18.12
CA ALA A 149 -13.57 -6.13 -17.53
C ALA A 149 -12.55 -5.43 -18.45
N LYS A 150 -11.67 -6.21 -19.10
CA LYS A 150 -10.71 -5.69 -20.07
C LYS A 150 -11.39 -5.08 -21.30
N LEU A 151 -12.45 -5.70 -21.80
CA LEU A 151 -13.23 -5.17 -22.92
C LEU A 151 -13.88 -3.81 -22.61
N ARG A 152 -14.29 -3.59 -21.37
CA ARG A 152 -14.85 -2.28 -20.94
C ARG A 152 -13.83 -1.15 -20.98
N LEU A 153 -12.52 -1.46 -20.99
CA LEU A 153 -11.46 -0.44 -21.11
C LEU A 153 -11.11 -0.07 -22.53
N LEU A 154 -11.62 -0.77 -23.57
CA LEU A 154 -11.31 -0.46 -24.96
C LEU A 154 -11.40 1.02 -25.32
N PRO A 155 -12.45 1.78 -24.87
CA PRO A 155 -12.56 3.20 -25.21
C PRO A 155 -11.43 4.08 -24.64
N VAL A 156 -10.75 3.65 -23.58
CA VAL A 156 -9.66 4.39 -22.92
C VAL A 156 -8.30 3.72 -23.09
N LEU A 157 -8.23 2.53 -23.70
CA LEU A 157 -7.02 1.72 -23.82
C LEU A 157 -5.85 2.50 -24.43
N ARG A 158 -6.10 3.25 -25.52
CA ARG A 158 -5.06 4.09 -26.15
C ARG A 158 -4.49 5.13 -25.18
N SER A 159 -5.33 5.74 -24.35
CA SER A 159 -4.90 6.72 -23.32
C SER A 159 -4.12 6.03 -22.22
N VAL A 160 -4.59 4.88 -21.73
CA VAL A 160 -3.88 4.06 -20.74
C VAL A 160 -2.49 3.68 -21.26
N MET A 161 -2.39 3.16 -22.48
CA MET A 161 -1.11 2.78 -23.12
C MET A 161 -0.16 3.98 -23.32
N LYS A 162 -0.70 5.17 -23.63
CA LYS A 162 0.09 6.39 -23.78
C LYS A 162 0.68 6.81 -22.44
N TYR A 163 -0.17 7.00 -21.42
CA TYR A 163 0.24 7.57 -20.15
C TYR A 163 0.93 6.59 -19.20
N SER A 164 0.84 5.28 -19.46
CA SER A 164 1.63 4.27 -18.71
C SER A 164 3.12 4.24 -19.08
N LYS A 165 3.52 4.91 -20.17
CA LYS A 165 4.91 4.93 -20.66
C LYS A 165 5.65 6.22 -20.36
N ILE A 166 4.99 7.22 -19.81
CA ILE A 166 5.54 8.56 -19.52
C ILE A 166 5.54 8.68 -18.01
N THR A 167 6.70 8.94 -17.41
CA THR A 167 6.78 9.21 -15.96
C THR A 167 6.13 10.55 -15.63
N THR A 168 5.76 10.74 -14.36
CA THR A 168 5.21 12.02 -13.88
C THR A 168 6.22 13.15 -14.09
N GLU A 169 7.49 12.89 -13.85
CA GLU A 169 8.61 13.82 -14.07
C GLU A 169 8.78 14.17 -15.55
N ASP A 170 8.70 13.16 -16.46
CA ASP A 170 8.83 13.43 -17.90
C ASP A 170 7.61 14.18 -18.44
N PHE A 171 6.43 13.92 -17.90
CA PHE A 171 5.26 14.73 -18.24
C PHE A 171 5.41 16.17 -17.76
N ALA A 172 5.95 16.38 -16.55
CA ALA A 172 6.19 17.70 -15.98
C ALA A 172 7.14 18.57 -16.83
N LYS A 173 8.14 17.98 -17.49
CA LYS A 173 9.06 18.69 -18.41
C LYS A 173 8.36 19.38 -19.58
N ASN A 174 7.09 19.06 -19.86
CA ASN A 174 6.32 19.75 -20.90
C ASN A 174 5.74 21.10 -20.45
N PHE A 175 5.76 21.44 -19.18
CA PHE A 175 5.36 22.76 -18.70
C PHE A 175 6.49 23.76 -18.93
N SER A 176 6.15 25.01 -19.22
CA SER A 176 7.12 26.11 -19.44
C SER A 176 7.45 26.85 -18.16
N ASP A 177 6.52 26.88 -17.19
CA ASP A 177 6.77 27.49 -15.89
C ASP A 177 7.65 26.59 -15.01
N PRO A 178 8.83 27.05 -14.55
CA PRO A 178 9.76 26.23 -13.78
C PRO A 178 9.21 25.74 -12.43
N PHE A 179 8.36 26.55 -11.79
CA PHE A 179 7.74 26.16 -10.54
C PHE A 179 6.72 25.04 -10.77
N LEU A 180 5.81 25.23 -11.74
CA LEU A 180 4.83 24.20 -12.08
C LEU A 180 5.51 22.91 -12.56
N GLN A 181 6.61 23.03 -13.32
CA GLN A 181 7.40 21.87 -13.74
C GLN A 181 7.93 21.08 -12.54
N LYS A 182 8.60 21.77 -11.60
CA LYS A 182 9.15 21.17 -10.38
C LYS A 182 8.04 20.59 -9.50
N ALA A 183 6.98 21.36 -9.25
CA ALA A 183 5.89 20.98 -8.37
C ALA A 183 5.05 19.82 -8.93
N PHE A 184 4.76 19.82 -10.24
CA PHE A 184 4.00 18.73 -10.86
C PHE A 184 4.76 17.39 -10.82
N ALA A 185 6.09 17.42 -10.93
CA ALA A 185 6.92 16.22 -10.83
C ALA A 185 6.76 15.48 -9.48
N THR A 186 6.29 16.18 -8.43
CA THR A 186 6.17 15.66 -7.06
C THR A 186 4.73 15.44 -6.60
N ILE A 187 3.72 15.50 -7.50
CA ILE A 187 2.31 15.37 -7.11
C ILE A 187 1.96 13.97 -6.56
N GLN A 188 2.74 12.96 -6.90
CA GLN A 188 2.66 11.65 -6.27
C GLN A 188 3.75 11.59 -5.18
N TYR A 189 3.60 12.43 -4.16
CA TYR A 189 4.61 12.79 -3.15
C TYR A 189 5.33 11.59 -2.54
N ASP A 190 4.63 10.50 -2.34
CA ASP A 190 5.10 9.27 -1.74
C ASP A 190 5.75 8.28 -2.73
N LEU A 191 5.58 8.49 -4.05
CA LEU A 191 6.07 7.60 -5.10
C LEU A 191 6.74 8.40 -6.24
N SER A 192 8.05 8.31 -6.36
CA SER A 192 8.78 8.88 -7.50
C SER A 192 8.90 7.90 -8.67
N GLY A 193 9.09 8.42 -9.89
CA GLY A 193 9.32 7.61 -11.10
C GLY A 193 8.08 6.86 -11.62
N VAL A 194 6.90 7.11 -11.05
CA VAL A 194 5.67 6.44 -11.48
C VAL A 194 5.14 7.02 -12.79
N PRO A 195 4.47 6.19 -13.63
CA PRO A 195 3.77 6.70 -14.81
C PRO A 195 2.74 7.77 -14.43
N VAL A 196 2.64 8.83 -15.23
CA VAL A 196 1.65 9.92 -15.06
C VAL A 196 0.20 9.40 -15.09
N LEU A 197 -0.02 8.20 -15.60
CA LEU A 197 -1.28 7.48 -15.51
C LEU A 197 -1.74 7.32 -14.04
N ILE A 198 -0.81 7.10 -13.10
CA ILE A 198 -1.12 6.87 -11.69
C ILE A 198 -1.79 8.11 -11.06
N PRO A 199 -1.17 9.31 -11.03
CA PRO A 199 -1.87 10.50 -10.52
C PRO A 199 -3.14 10.82 -11.31
N MET A 200 -3.22 10.52 -12.61
CA MET A 200 -4.47 10.69 -13.36
C MET A 200 -5.59 9.78 -12.84
N ILE A 201 -5.29 8.52 -12.46
CA ILE A 201 -6.25 7.58 -11.85
C ILE A 201 -6.68 8.08 -10.48
N PHE A 202 -5.73 8.52 -9.63
CA PHE A 202 -6.05 9.10 -8.33
C PHE A 202 -6.98 10.31 -8.47
N MET A 203 -6.65 11.26 -9.34
CA MET A 203 -7.48 12.43 -9.59
C MET A 203 -8.87 12.08 -10.14
N ALA A 204 -8.95 11.08 -11.02
CA ALA A 204 -10.22 10.59 -11.52
C ALA A 204 -11.10 10.01 -10.40
N ALA A 205 -10.54 9.20 -9.51
CA ALA A 205 -11.25 8.58 -8.39
C ALA A 205 -11.64 9.63 -7.33
N MET A 206 -10.70 10.46 -6.88
CA MET A 206 -10.93 11.49 -5.87
C MET A 206 -11.96 12.52 -6.34
N SER A 207 -11.95 12.91 -7.62
CA SER A 207 -12.94 13.83 -8.18
C SER A 207 -14.37 13.28 -8.24
N LYS A 208 -14.55 11.96 -8.02
CA LYS A 208 -15.86 11.30 -7.83
C LYS A 208 -16.18 11.06 -6.36
N GLY A 209 -15.27 11.34 -5.46
CA GLY A 209 -15.35 10.94 -4.06
C GLY A 209 -15.08 9.45 -3.82
N ASP A 210 -14.49 8.74 -4.78
CA ASP A 210 -14.25 7.27 -4.71
C ASP A 210 -12.89 6.89 -4.10
N ALA A 211 -12.08 7.87 -3.75
CA ALA A 211 -10.87 7.66 -2.99
C ALA A 211 -10.79 8.64 -1.83
N GLY A 212 -10.36 8.15 -0.65
CA GLY A 212 -10.29 8.94 0.56
C GLY A 212 -9.80 8.12 1.75
N TRP A 213 -10.18 8.51 2.94
CA TRP A 213 -9.70 7.96 4.19
C TRP A 213 -10.80 7.22 4.96
N PRO A 214 -10.60 5.98 5.40
CA PRO A 214 -11.47 5.33 6.38
C PRO A 214 -11.10 5.86 7.78
N VAL A 215 -12.04 6.48 8.48
CA VAL A 215 -11.81 7.02 9.83
C VAL A 215 -11.38 5.89 10.77
N GLY A 216 -10.27 6.10 11.47
CA GLY A 216 -9.58 5.06 12.25
C GLY A 216 -8.46 4.34 11.51
N GLY A 217 -8.24 4.69 10.24
CA GLY A 217 -7.08 4.27 9.44
C GLY A 217 -6.97 2.77 9.14
N SER A 218 -5.74 2.34 8.98
CA SER A 218 -5.37 0.97 8.59
C SER A 218 -5.91 -0.10 9.53
N SER A 219 -5.76 0.10 10.84
CA SER A 219 -6.20 -0.90 11.82
C SER A 219 -7.71 -1.03 11.89
N ALA A 220 -8.48 0.04 11.70
CA ALA A 220 -9.94 -0.03 11.67
C ALA A 220 -10.42 -0.86 10.48
N LEU A 221 -9.85 -0.64 9.30
CA LEU A 221 -10.14 -1.41 8.09
C LEU A 221 -9.82 -2.91 8.27
N ALA A 222 -8.62 -3.22 8.73
CA ALA A 222 -8.18 -4.61 8.92
C ALA A 222 -9.00 -5.34 9.99
N SER A 223 -9.30 -4.67 11.13
CA SER A 223 -10.10 -5.24 12.22
C SER A 223 -11.53 -5.56 11.81
N ASN A 224 -12.14 -4.77 10.92
CA ASN A 224 -13.47 -5.07 10.40
C ASN A 224 -13.47 -6.35 9.55
N ILE A 225 -12.46 -6.54 8.70
CA ILE A 225 -12.33 -7.76 7.89
C ILE A 225 -12.04 -8.98 8.80
N GLU A 226 -11.18 -8.81 9.81
CA GLU A 226 -10.93 -9.85 10.83
C GLU A 226 -12.24 -10.26 11.51
N LYS A 227 -13.01 -9.29 12.00
CA LYS A 227 -14.31 -9.54 12.63
C LYS A 227 -15.26 -10.28 11.71
N SER A 228 -15.32 -9.90 10.42
CA SER A 228 -16.13 -10.60 9.43
C SER A 228 -15.67 -12.06 9.28
N TYR A 229 -14.37 -12.31 9.19
CA TYR A 229 -13.80 -13.64 9.09
C TYR A 229 -14.15 -14.52 10.29
N LEU A 230 -14.02 -14.00 11.51
CA LEU A 230 -14.36 -14.71 12.74
C LEU A 230 -15.87 -14.99 12.82
N ASN A 231 -16.74 -14.05 12.44
CA ASN A 231 -18.19 -14.22 12.39
C ASN A 231 -18.63 -15.30 11.37
N LEU A 232 -17.85 -15.50 10.31
CA LEU A 232 -18.07 -16.58 9.33
C LEU A 232 -17.62 -17.96 9.83
N GLY A 233 -17.11 -18.05 11.08
CA GLY A 233 -16.61 -19.30 11.67
C GLY A 233 -15.13 -19.57 11.39
N GLY A 234 -14.40 -18.58 10.84
CA GLY A 234 -12.96 -18.67 10.66
C GLY A 234 -12.18 -18.66 11.98
N HIS A 235 -10.94 -19.13 11.95
CA HIS A 235 -10.05 -19.15 13.11
C HIS A 235 -8.69 -18.54 12.78
N ILE A 236 -8.19 -17.64 13.64
CA ILE A 236 -6.84 -17.08 13.57
C ILE A 236 -6.04 -17.50 14.78
N SER A 237 -4.88 -18.11 14.55
CA SER A 237 -3.86 -18.33 15.58
C SER A 237 -2.84 -17.21 15.48
N PHE A 238 -2.91 -16.24 16.40
CA PHE A 238 -1.93 -15.16 16.51
C PHE A 238 -0.66 -15.64 17.20
N ARG A 239 0.46 -14.90 17.03
CA ARG A 239 1.79 -15.24 17.57
C ARG A 239 2.24 -16.65 17.16
N SER A 240 1.84 -17.05 15.96
CA SER A 240 2.03 -18.38 15.40
C SER A 240 2.77 -18.26 14.07
N ARG A 241 4.08 -18.01 14.16
CA ARG A 241 4.93 -17.88 12.97
C ARG A 241 5.09 -19.24 12.31
N VAL A 242 4.75 -19.30 11.02
CA VAL A 242 5.06 -20.44 10.17
C VAL A 242 6.53 -20.38 9.78
N ASP A 243 7.26 -21.45 10.06
CA ASP A 243 8.67 -21.63 9.74
C ASP A 243 8.86 -22.39 8.44
N LYS A 244 8.05 -23.43 8.21
CA LYS A 244 8.15 -24.29 7.01
C LYS A 244 6.80 -24.65 6.45
N ILE A 245 6.76 -24.83 5.13
CA ILE A 245 5.67 -25.50 4.42
C ILE A 245 6.07 -26.97 4.26
N LEU A 246 5.21 -27.86 4.77
CA LEU A 246 5.44 -29.30 4.71
C LEU A 246 5.01 -29.82 3.33
N VAL A 247 5.93 -30.53 2.66
CA VAL A 247 5.70 -31.08 1.32
C VAL A 247 5.98 -32.58 1.33
N GLU A 248 5.02 -33.35 0.80
CA GLU A 248 5.14 -34.80 0.60
C GLU A 248 4.78 -35.14 -0.85
N ASN A 249 5.64 -35.87 -1.54
CA ASN A 249 5.43 -36.27 -2.94
C ASN A 249 5.02 -35.10 -3.86
N ASN A 250 5.73 -33.95 -3.74
CA ASN A 250 5.44 -32.71 -4.46
C ASN A 250 4.05 -32.09 -4.18
N LYS A 251 3.43 -32.40 -3.05
CA LYS A 251 2.18 -31.80 -2.58
C LYS A 251 2.41 -31.08 -1.26
N ALA A 252 1.96 -29.85 -1.16
CA ALA A 252 1.89 -29.16 0.13
C ALA A 252 0.79 -29.82 0.96
N VAL A 253 1.15 -30.28 2.18
CA VAL A 253 0.25 -31.04 3.05
C VAL A 253 0.03 -30.36 4.39
N GLY A 254 0.81 -29.32 4.73
CA GLY A 254 0.70 -28.64 6.01
C GLY A 254 1.76 -27.55 6.20
N VAL A 255 1.84 -27.08 7.43
CA VAL A 255 2.84 -26.11 7.88
C VAL A 255 3.48 -26.57 9.19
N GLN A 256 4.72 -26.16 9.44
CA GLN A 256 5.37 -26.27 10.73
C GLN A 256 5.56 -24.87 11.30
N LEU A 257 5.16 -24.67 12.55
CA LEU A 257 5.36 -23.43 13.27
C LEU A 257 6.78 -23.36 13.87
N GLU A 258 7.17 -22.18 14.31
CA GLU A 258 8.48 -21.92 14.94
C GLU A 258 8.70 -22.73 16.24
N ASP A 259 7.61 -23.08 16.95
CA ASP A 259 7.64 -23.94 18.13
C ASP A 259 7.76 -25.45 17.81
N GLY A 260 7.87 -25.79 16.52
CA GLY A 260 7.98 -27.17 16.01
C GLY A 260 6.64 -27.87 15.81
N SER A 261 5.51 -27.31 16.23
CA SER A 261 4.18 -27.90 16.02
C SER A 261 3.83 -27.97 14.53
N LYS A 262 3.16 -29.06 14.13
CA LYS A 262 2.76 -29.32 12.74
C LYS A 262 1.24 -29.29 12.59
N HIS A 263 0.77 -28.65 11.54
CA HIS A 263 -0.64 -28.54 11.21
C HIS A 263 -0.83 -28.94 9.75
N PHE A 264 -1.84 -29.76 9.49
CA PHE A 264 -2.11 -30.34 8.18
C PHE A 264 -3.43 -29.83 7.61
N ALA A 265 -3.49 -29.71 6.27
CA ALA A 265 -4.69 -29.34 5.53
C ALA A 265 -4.61 -29.84 4.09
N ASP A 266 -5.77 -29.86 3.40
CA ASP A 266 -5.84 -30.26 1.98
C ASP A 266 -5.18 -29.25 1.05
N LEU A 267 -5.19 -27.96 1.43
CA LEU A 267 -4.61 -26.87 0.63
C LEU A 267 -3.83 -25.91 1.54
N ILE A 268 -2.71 -25.41 1.04
CA ILE A 268 -1.90 -24.39 1.70
C ILE A 268 -1.90 -23.12 0.87
N VAL A 269 -2.25 -21.99 1.50
CA VAL A 269 -2.27 -20.66 0.88
C VAL A 269 -1.31 -19.75 1.63
N SER A 270 -0.27 -19.25 0.97
CA SER A 270 0.57 -18.23 1.57
C SER A 270 0.08 -16.83 1.18
N ALA A 271 -0.22 -16.02 2.19
CA ALA A 271 -0.46 -14.57 2.10
C ALA A 271 0.69 -13.80 2.76
N ALA A 272 1.78 -14.47 3.07
CA ALA A 272 3.01 -13.89 3.59
C ALA A 272 3.85 -13.26 2.49
N ASP A 273 5.00 -12.69 2.88
CA ASP A 273 6.00 -12.19 1.94
C ASP A 273 6.41 -13.27 0.93
N GLY A 274 6.59 -12.86 -0.32
CA GLY A 274 6.86 -13.79 -1.40
C GLY A 274 8.26 -14.40 -1.33
N TYR A 275 9.27 -13.62 -0.95
CA TYR A 275 10.63 -14.12 -0.76
C TYR A 275 10.68 -15.12 0.40
N ALA A 276 10.17 -14.71 1.57
CA ALA A 276 10.12 -15.56 2.74
C ALA A 276 9.37 -16.89 2.46
N THR A 277 8.27 -16.83 1.71
CA THR A 277 7.53 -18.04 1.33
C THR A 277 8.35 -18.98 0.46
N VAL A 278 8.97 -18.44 -0.60
CA VAL A 278 9.63 -19.25 -1.63
C VAL A 278 11.03 -19.70 -1.18
N PHE A 279 11.80 -18.78 -0.61
CA PHE A 279 13.22 -19.04 -0.31
C PHE A 279 13.46 -19.54 1.11
N ASP A 280 12.64 -19.12 2.09
CA ASP A 280 12.78 -19.54 3.47
C ASP A 280 11.88 -20.75 3.77
N MET A 281 10.55 -20.61 3.68
CA MET A 281 9.60 -21.68 4.07
C MET A 281 9.64 -22.90 3.14
N LEU A 282 9.92 -22.72 1.84
CA LEU A 282 10.09 -23.78 0.83
C LEU A 282 11.57 -24.05 0.49
N GLN A 283 12.52 -23.35 1.15
CA GLN A 283 13.98 -23.55 1.01
C GLN A 283 14.48 -23.40 -0.43
N GLY A 284 13.85 -22.54 -1.24
CA GLY A 284 14.20 -22.31 -2.63
C GLY A 284 13.85 -23.47 -3.57
N ASN A 285 13.08 -24.46 -3.12
CA ASN A 285 12.54 -25.51 -3.98
C ASN A 285 11.39 -24.96 -4.82
N TYR A 286 11.12 -25.58 -5.99
CA TYR A 286 10.03 -25.19 -6.91
C TYR A 286 10.13 -23.79 -7.51
N VAL A 287 11.30 -23.15 -7.42
CA VAL A 287 11.54 -21.80 -7.95
C VAL A 287 11.82 -21.85 -9.43
N LYS A 288 11.14 -21.03 -10.23
CA LYS A 288 11.49 -20.76 -11.64
C LYS A 288 12.43 -19.55 -11.74
N ASP A 289 13.15 -19.49 -12.87
CA ASP A 289 14.15 -18.42 -13.11
C ASP A 289 13.52 -17.02 -13.09
N SER A 290 12.29 -16.87 -13.56
CA SER A 290 11.60 -15.56 -13.50
C SER A 290 11.36 -15.07 -12.07
N ILE A 291 11.14 -15.96 -11.09
CA ILE A 291 11.03 -15.59 -9.68
C ILE A 291 12.39 -15.14 -9.13
N ARG A 292 13.47 -15.87 -9.44
CA ARG A 292 14.85 -15.45 -9.06
C ARG A 292 15.16 -14.09 -9.66
N THR A 293 14.97 -13.93 -10.97
CA THR A 293 15.20 -12.67 -11.68
C THR A 293 14.41 -11.52 -11.05
N TYR A 294 13.16 -11.76 -10.63
CA TYR A 294 12.36 -10.75 -9.96
C TYR A 294 13.01 -10.30 -8.63
N TYR A 295 13.36 -11.24 -7.77
CA TYR A 295 13.94 -10.91 -6.45
C TYR A 295 15.36 -10.38 -6.54
N ASP A 296 16.16 -10.79 -7.53
CA ASP A 296 17.50 -10.25 -7.77
C ASP A 296 17.47 -8.82 -8.31
N SER A 297 16.33 -8.38 -8.88
CA SER A 297 16.15 -7.04 -9.45
C SER A 297 15.63 -6.00 -8.45
N TYR A 298 15.62 -6.29 -7.15
CA TYR A 298 15.13 -5.33 -6.16
C TYR A 298 15.87 -3.99 -6.21
N PRO A 299 15.16 -2.85 -6.06
CA PRO A 299 15.80 -1.54 -6.03
C PRO A 299 16.58 -1.34 -4.73
N LYS A 300 17.72 -0.64 -4.81
CA LYS A 300 18.54 -0.33 -3.62
C LYS A 300 17.82 0.56 -2.61
N THR A 301 16.90 1.38 -3.07
CA THR A 301 16.03 2.23 -2.24
C THR A 301 14.59 1.85 -2.47
N MET A 302 13.81 1.95 -1.41
CA MET A 302 12.37 1.70 -1.44
C MET A 302 11.58 2.94 -1.07
N PRO A 303 10.45 3.22 -1.73
CA PRO A 303 9.49 4.19 -1.24
C PRO A 303 8.94 3.72 0.12
N PHE A 304 8.54 4.67 0.97
CA PHE A 304 8.07 4.40 2.34
C PHE A 304 9.07 3.62 3.21
N GLY A 305 10.36 3.66 2.87
CA GLY A 305 11.36 2.90 3.61
C GLY A 305 11.65 3.47 4.98
N LEU A 306 11.49 4.79 5.15
CA LEU A 306 11.66 5.50 6.41
C LEU A 306 10.44 6.37 6.66
N GLU A 307 9.79 6.19 7.79
CA GLU A 307 8.67 7.03 8.22
C GLU A 307 8.93 7.56 9.62
N ILE A 308 8.76 8.88 9.79
CA ILE A 308 8.94 9.57 11.07
C ILE A 308 7.60 10.11 11.52
N TYR A 309 7.18 9.73 12.71
CA TYR A 309 5.90 10.09 13.30
C TYR A 309 6.09 11.02 14.49
N TYR A 310 5.27 12.05 14.55
CA TYR A 310 5.20 12.99 15.67
C TYR A 310 3.77 13.05 16.20
N GLY A 311 3.61 12.80 17.51
CA GLY A 311 2.40 13.11 18.25
C GLY A 311 2.58 14.47 18.91
N LEU A 312 1.70 15.42 18.58
CA LEU A 312 1.86 16.84 18.93
C LEU A 312 0.72 17.32 19.83
N ASN A 313 1.06 18.03 20.89
CA ASN A 313 0.11 18.75 21.74
C ASN A 313 -0.24 20.11 21.09
N GLN A 314 -0.57 20.06 19.81
CA GLN A 314 -0.97 21.20 19.00
C GLN A 314 -1.75 20.69 17.80
N GLN A 315 -2.74 21.46 17.33
CA GLN A 315 -3.46 21.23 16.10
C GLN A 315 -3.10 22.33 15.10
N PHE A 316 -3.00 21.97 13.84
CA PHE A 316 -2.69 22.92 12.75
C PHE A 316 -3.95 23.14 11.91
N ASP A 317 -4.79 24.08 12.36
CA ASP A 317 -6.07 24.37 11.69
C ASP A 317 -5.87 24.89 10.27
N GLY A 318 -6.65 24.35 9.35
CA GLY A 318 -6.61 24.74 7.94
C GLY A 318 -5.46 24.17 7.12
N GLU A 319 -4.54 23.40 7.72
CA GLU A 319 -3.47 22.75 6.97
C GLU A 319 -4.01 21.56 6.16
N PRO A 320 -3.52 21.36 4.93
CA PRO A 320 -3.88 20.23 4.10
C PRO A 320 -3.37 18.91 4.72
N HIS A 321 -4.03 17.80 4.37
CA HIS A 321 -3.65 16.48 4.88
C HIS A 321 -2.32 15.98 4.32
N ALA A 322 -1.89 16.45 3.15
CA ALA A 322 -0.65 16.05 2.50
C ALA A 322 0.08 17.26 1.91
N LEU A 323 1.38 17.32 2.17
CA LEU A 323 2.27 18.41 1.76
C LEU A 323 3.57 17.87 1.17
N VAL A 324 4.05 18.53 0.13
CA VAL A 324 5.42 18.44 -0.33
C VAL A 324 6.09 19.78 0.00
N LEU A 325 7.02 19.77 0.93
CA LEU A 325 7.70 20.97 1.41
C LEU A 325 9.12 21.01 0.86
N PHE A 326 9.34 21.78 -0.21
CA PHE A 326 10.70 22.03 -0.70
C PHE A 326 11.51 22.78 0.36
N GLN A 327 12.79 22.48 0.43
CA GLN A 327 13.70 23.03 1.44
C GLN A 327 14.64 24.05 0.80
N ASP A 328 15.03 25.09 1.56
CA ASP A 328 16.08 26.06 1.17
C ASP A 328 17.44 25.37 0.98
N GLU A 329 17.73 24.48 1.92
CA GLU A 329 18.94 23.67 1.92
C GLU A 329 18.53 22.20 2.04
N PRO A 330 19.14 21.29 1.25
CA PRO A 330 18.86 19.87 1.35
C PRO A 330 19.05 19.35 2.77
N ILE A 331 18.27 18.35 3.12
CA ILE A 331 18.42 17.58 4.36
C ILE A 331 19.15 16.28 4.04
N THR A 332 20.23 15.99 4.78
CA THR A 332 20.94 14.72 4.65
C THR A 332 20.28 13.66 5.52
N ILE A 333 19.73 12.63 4.88
CA ILE A 333 19.15 11.45 5.53
C ILE A 333 19.88 10.23 4.99
N GLU A 334 20.41 9.38 5.89
CA GLU A 334 21.38 8.36 5.53
C GLU A 334 22.59 9.05 4.87
N ASP A 335 23.01 8.62 3.68
CA ASP A 335 24.10 9.24 2.91
C ASP A 335 23.56 9.97 1.65
N ARG A 336 22.31 10.49 1.74
CA ARG A 336 21.60 11.12 0.61
C ARG A 336 21.04 12.48 0.98
N GLU A 337 21.02 13.34 -0.01
CA GLU A 337 20.41 14.66 0.10
C GLU A 337 18.99 14.63 -0.44
N TYR A 338 18.07 15.24 0.32
CA TYR A 338 16.67 15.43 -0.02
C TYR A 338 16.35 16.91 -0.05
N ASP A 339 15.87 17.41 -1.19
CA ASP A 339 15.49 18.80 -1.37
C ASP A 339 14.05 19.11 -0.93
N ARG A 340 13.34 18.10 -0.39
CA ARG A 340 11.97 18.24 0.09
C ARG A 340 11.68 17.26 1.22
N LEU A 341 10.58 17.54 1.95
CA LEU A 341 9.95 16.64 2.89
C LEU A 341 8.52 16.34 2.42
N ASP A 342 8.15 15.07 2.37
CA ASP A 342 6.81 14.62 2.08
C ASP A 342 6.09 14.37 3.41
N VAL A 343 5.04 15.17 3.70
CA VAL A 343 4.45 15.31 5.04
C VAL A 343 2.95 15.01 4.99
N GLU A 344 2.46 14.24 5.95
CA GLU A 344 1.04 14.01 6.19
C GLU A 344 0.62 14.56 7.55
N VAL A 345 -0.51 15.28 7.60
CA VAL A 345 -1.07 15.91 8.80
C VAL A 345 -2.46 15.34 9.07
N PHE A 346 -2.65 14.67 10.20
CA PHE A 346 -3.86 13.92 10.52
C PHE A 346 -4.91 14.70 11.33
N ASN A 347 -5.03 16.01 11.11
CA ASN A 347 -6.04 16.85 11.77
C ASN A 347 -7.49 16.41 11.46
N PHE A 348 -7.69 15.72 10.36
CA PHE A 348 -9.00 15.30 9.86
C PHE A 348 -9.55 14.04 10.55
N ASP A 349 -8.71 13.28 11.26
CA ASP A 349 -9.11 12.06 11.97
C ASP A 349 -8.89 12.21 13.49
N SER A 350 -9.96 12.56 14.21
CA SER A 350 -9.92 12.73 15.65
C SER A 350 -9.63 11.46 16.45
N SER A 351 -9.65 10.28 15.82
CA SER A 351 -9.30 9.02 16.49
C SER A 351 -7.78 8.85 16.67
N PHE A 352 -6.97 9.69 15.97
CA PHE A 352 -5.50 9.59 16.02
C PHE A 352 -4.87 10.35 17.18
N ALA A 353 -5.54 11.39 17.67
CA ALA A 353 -5.07 12.17 18.81
C ALA A 353 -6.26 12.73 19.59
N GLY A 354 -6.03 13.13 20.83
CA GLY A 354 -7.02 13.81 21.64
C GLY A 354 -7.37 15.21 21.10
N SER A 355 -8.38 15.84 21.68
CA SER A 355 -8.80 17.21 21.29
C SER A 355 -7.62 18.21 21.43
N GLY A 356 -7.44 19.07 20.43
CA GLY A 356 -6.37 20.05 20.36
C GLY A 356 -4.98 19.46 20.03
N LYS A 357 -4.93 18.18 19.65
CA LYS A 357 -3.71 17.44 19.33
C LYS A 357 -3.76 16.90 17.90
N THR A 358 -2.61 16.60 17.33
CA THR A 358 -2.53 15.97 16.01
C THR A 358 -1.37 14.99 15.90
N VAL A 359 -1.38 14.22 14.83
CA VAL A 359 -0.25 13.41 14.37
C VAL A 359 0.26 13.99 13.07
N VAL A 360 1.59 14.05 12.95
CA VAL A 360 2.27 14.37 11.69
C VAL A 360 3.19 13.22 11.35
N LYS A 361 3.16 12.81 10.08
CA LYS A 361 4.04 11.77 9.51
C LYS A 361 4.89 12.38 8.41
N VAL A 362 6.16 12.01 8.36
CA VAL A 362 7.08 12.34 7.26
C VAL A 362 7.55 11.06 6.63
N VAL A 363 7.47 11.00 5.31
CA VAL A 363 7.82 9.82 4.51
C VAL A 363 9.09 10.11 3.71
N VAL A 364 10.03 9.17 3.73
CA VAL A 364 11.29 9.29 2.99
C VAL A 364 11.66 7.96 2.34
N ASN A 365 12.19 8.02 1.13
CA ASN A 365 12.79 6.84 0.50
C ASN A 365 14.03 6.40 1.29
N SER A 366 14.21 5.10 1.47
CA SER A 366 15.26 4.58 2.35
C SER A 366 15.91 3.31 1.79
N ALA A 367 17.09 2.98 2.30
CA ALA A 367 17.82 1.78 1.94
C ALA A 367 17.90 0.80 3.12
N TYR A 368 17.49 -0.44 2.89
CA TYR A 368 17.58 -1.49 3.90
C TYR A 368 19.01 -1.69 4.45
N ASP A 369 20.01 -1.74 3.56
CA ASP A 369 21.38 -2.05 3.96
C ASP A 369 21.98 -1.05 4.96
N TYR A 370 21.63 0.23 4.81
CA TYR A 370 22.05 1.26 5.75
C TYR A 370 21.55 0.95 7.18
N TRP A 371 20.26 0.70 7.33
CA TRP A 371 19.63 0.43 8.63
C TRP A 371 19.99 -0.95 9.17
N GLN A 372 20.18 -1.94 8.31
CA GLN A 372 20.62 -3.27 8.71
C GLN A 372 22.04 -3.25 9.30
N ASN A 373 22.94 -2.50 8.69
CA ASN A 373 24.30 -2.33 9.22
C ASN A 373 24.30 -1.64 10.58
N LEU A 374 23.50 -0.57 10.72
CA LEU A 374 23.35 0.13 12.00
C LEU A 374 22.69 -0.73 13.09
N SER A 375 21.79 -1.63 12.72
CA SER A 375 21.05 -2.46 13.69
C SER A 375 21.93 -3.47 14.43
N ALA A 376 23.15 -3.68 13.98
CA ALA A 376 24.17 -4.47 14.69
C ALA A 376 24.57 -3.81 16.03
N ASP A 377 24.52 -2.47 16.11
CA ASP A 377 24.68 -1.68 17.33
C ASP A 377 23.34 -0.98 17.65
N LYS A 378 22.65 -1.49 18.67
CA LYS A 378 21.33 -0.99 19.06
C LYS A 378 21.36 0.47 19.52
N ASP A 379 22.43 0.89 20.17
CA ASP A 379 22.53 2.26 20.70
C ASP A 379 22.79 3.24 19.56
N GLU A 380 23.67 2.92 18.61
CA GLU A 380 23.89 3.75 17.43
C GLU A 380 22.65 3.78 16.51
N TYR A 381 21.98 2.66 16.33
CA TYR A 381 20.70 2.60 15.62
C TYR A 381 19.64 3.54 16.22
N ASN A 382 19.45 3.52 17.53
CA ASN A 382 18.50 4.38 18.22
C ASN A 382 18.93 5.86 18.20
N LYS A 383 20.22 6.12 18.33
CA LYS A 383 20.80 7.47 18.23
C LYS A 383 20.58 8.08 16.84
N GLN A 384 20.77 7.29 15.78
CA GLN A 384 20.52 7.74 14.42
C GLN A 384 19.05 8.03 14.17
N LYS A 385 18.14 7.15 14.62
CA LYS A 385 16.68 7.40 14.57
C LYS A 385 16.32 8.74 15.25
N LYS A 386 16.85 8.97 16.45
CA LYS A 386 16.60 10.20 17.19
C LYS A 386 17.15 11.42 16.45
N ARG A 387 18.40 11.35 15.96
CA ARG A 387 19.04 12.43 15.20
C ARG A 387 18.21 12.83 13.98
N LEU A 388 17.71 11.87 13.22
CA LEU A 388 16.87 12.13 12.04
C LEU A 388 15.55 12.78 12.44
N ALA A 389 14.89 12.27 13.47
CA ALA A 389 13.65 12.88 13.96
C ALA A 389 13.88 14.32 14.43
N ASP A 390 14.97 14.60 15.15
CA ASP A 390 15.32 15.95 15.59
C ASP A 390 15.59 16.88 14.39
N GLN A 391 16.34 16.44 13.38
CA GLN A 391 16.63 17.21 12.15
C GLN A 391 15.36 17.54 11.37
N VAL A 392 14.48 16.57 11.18
CA VAL A 392 13.20 16.77 10.49
C VAL A 392 12.29 17.71 11.28
N ALA A 393 12.22 17.55 12.61
CA ALA A 393 11.45 18.46 13.47
C ALA A 393 11.94 19.92 13.37
N GLU A 394 13.25 20.15 13.22
CA GLU A 394 13.81 21.50 13.01
C GLU A 394 13.35 22.12 11.69
N ARG A 395 13.25 21.32 10.63
CA ARG A 395 12.72 21.79 9.34
C ARG A 395 11.22 22.08 9.42
N LEU A 396 10.47 21.20 10.07
CA LEU A 396 9.02 21.38 10.26
C LEU A 396 8.67 22.57 11.15
N ASP A 397 9.49 22.87 12.17
CA ASP A 397 9.29 24.02 13.06
C ASP A 397 9.37 25.38 12.33
N LYS A 398 10.15 25.45 11.23
CA LYS A 398 10.19 26.64 10.35
C LYS A 398 8.86 26.88 9.65
N ARG A 399 8.13 25.80 9.28
CA ARG A 399 6.85 25.89 8.56
C ARG A 399 5.64 25.88 9.51
N PHE A 400 5.73 25.13 10.61
CA PHE A 400 4.69 24.96 11.62
C PHE A 400 5.19 25.54 12.95
N ALA A 401 4.88 26.80 13.22
CA ALA A 401 5.38 27.50 14.40
C ALA A 401 5.05 26.74 15.70
N GLY A 402 6.06 26.46 16.51
CA GLY A 402 5.92 25.75 17.77
C GLY A 402 5.91 24.22 17.65
N PHE A 403 6.16 23.67 16.46
CA PHE A 403 6.17 22.23 16.21
C PHE A 403 7.06 21.47 17.21
N LYS A 404 8.33 21.89 17.35
CA LYS A 404 9.29 21.22 18.25
C LYS A 404 8.83 21.22 19.72
N ASN A 405 8.26 22.33 20.17
CA ASN A 405 7.82 22.49 21.55
C ASN A 405 6.54 21.70 21.87
N SER A 406 5.78 21.33 20.83
CA SER A 406 4.54 20.57 20.98
C SER A 406 4.73 19.06 20.90
N ILE A 407 5.94 18.55 20.65
CA ILE A 407 6.21 17.13 20.51
C ILE A 407 6.06 16.40 21.85
N GLU A 408 5.10 15.48 21.95
CA GLU A 408 4.91 14.57 23.09
C GLU A 408 5.32 13.13 22.80
N ALA A 409 5.20 12.71 21.53
CA ALA A 409 5.56 11.36 21.10
C ALA A 409 6.31 11.40 19.77
N VAL A 410 7.30 10.53 19.62
CA VAL A 410 8.03 10.30 18.36
C VAL A 410 8.17 8.81 18.16
N ASP A 411 8.00 8.36 16.91
CA ASP A 411 8.42 7.02 16.50
C ASP A 411 9.07 7.10 15.11
N VAL A 412 10.03 6.23 14.86
CA VAL A 412 10.74 6.16 13.58
C VAL A 412 10.70 4.73 13.10
N VAL A 413 10.02 4.51 12.00
CA VAL A 413 9.94 3.22 11.31
C VAL A 413 11.01 3.17 10.25
N THR A 414 11.83 2.14 10.26
CA THR A 414 12.89 1.88 9.28
C THR A 414 12.60 0.59 8.51
N PRO A 415 13.30 0.28 7.44
CA PRO A 415 13.16 -1.01 6.76
C PRO A 415 13.35 -2.22 7.71
N VAL A 416 14.25 -2.11 8.69
CA VAL A 416 14.47 -3.16 9.72
C VAL A 416 13.24 -3.32 10.62
N SER A 417 12.53 -2.23 10.94
CA SER A 417 11.27 -2.30 11.68
C SER A 417 10.21 -3.09 10.90
N VAL A 418 10.11 -2.86 9.59
CA VAL A 418 9.16 -3.56 8.72
C VAL A 418 9.49 -5.04 8.61
N VAL A 419 10.79 -5.41 8.46
CA VAL A 419 11.23 -6.83 8.51
C VAL A 419 10.79 -7.48 9.82
N HIS A 420 10.99 -6.80 10.95
CA HIS A 420 10.60 -7.33 12.25
C HIS A 420 9.09 -7.57 12.34
N TRP A 421 8.26 -6.67 11.84
CA TRP A 421 6.79 -6.81 11.91
C TRP A 421 6.26 -7.86 10.94
N THR A 422 6.65 -7.78 9.67
CA THR A 422 6.01 -8.53 8.58
C THR A 422 6.79 -9.77 8.15
N GLY A 423 8.09 -9.82 8.44
CA GLY A 423 9.01 -10.79 7.83
C GLY A 423 9.26 -10.51 6.35
N GLY A 424 8.89 -9.29 5.88
CA GLY A 424 9.04 -8.90 4.48
C GLY A 424 10.48 -8.78 4.04
N TYR A 425 10.76 -9.22 2.81
CA TYR A 425 12.10 -9.17 2.22
C TYR A 425 12.67 -7.75 2.24
N ARG A 426 13.78 -7.57 2.97
CA ARG A 426 14.50 -6.28 3.08
C ARG A 426 13.63 -5.10 3.52
N GLY A 427 12.48 -5.36 4.17
CA GLY A 427 11.56 -4.34 4.65
C GLY A 427 10.71 -3.65 3.56
N PHE A 428 10.67 -4.21 2.35
CA PHE A 428 9.76 -3.70 1.34
C PHE A 428 8.30 -3.89 1.77
N CYS A 429 7.56 -2.79 1.80
CA CYS A 429 6.11 -2.81 2.04
C CYS A 429 5.31 -2.95 0.74
N LEU A 430 5.92 -2.67 -0.40
CA LEU A 430 5.34 -2.72 -1.75
C LEU A 430 6.22 -3.55 -2.69
N PRO A 431 5.64 -4.37 -3.59
CA PRO A 431 6.37 -4.97 -4.70
C PRO A 431 6.88 -3.90 -5.66
N TRP A 432 8.02 -4.16 -6.26
CA TRP A 432 8.63 -3.31 -7.28
C TRP A 432 8.25 -3.76 -8.70
N PRO A 433 8.42 -2.90 -9.71
CA PRO A 433 8.17 -3.26 -11.11
C PRO A 433 9.05 -4.43 -11.54
N ALA A 434 8.46 -5.38 -12.26
CA ALA A 434 9.21 -6.49 -12.82
C ALA A 434 10.17 -5.99 -13.94
N PRO A 435 11.39 -6.53 -14.01
CA PRO A 435 12.30 -6.26 -15.12
C PRO A 435 11.68 -6.56 -16.47
N GLU A 436 12.11 -5.87 -17.52
CA GLU A 436 11.54 -5.96 -18.86
C GLU A 436 11.50 -7.41 -19.37
N GLN A 437 12.56 -8.19 -19.11
CA GLN A 437 12.72 -9.57 -19.57
C GLN A 437 11.61 -10.51 -19.10
N ILE A 438 11.02 -10.23 -17.92
CA ILE A 438 9.97 -11.05 -17.31
C ILE A 438 8.64 -10.31 -17.15
N SER A 439 8.56 -9.03 -17.55
CA SER A 439 7.38 -8.18 -17.33
C SER A 439 6.11 -8.76 -17.96
N GLY A 440 6.21 -9.35 -19.15
CA GLY A 440 5.09 -10.01 -19.82
C GLY A 440 4.58 -11.25 -19.07
N GLU A 441 5.48 -12.06 -18.50
CA GLU A 441 5.13 -13.22 -17.69
C GLU A 441 4.45 -12.79 -16.38
N VAL A 442 5.05 -11.84 -15.67
CA VAL A 442 4.53 -11.31 -14.39
C VAL A 442 3.17 -10.65 -14.59
N SER A 443 2.98 -9.89 -15.66
CA SER A 443 1.69 -9.27 -16.00
C SER A 443 0.58 -10.31 -16.22
N LYS A 444 0.91 -11.46 -16.81
CA LYS A 444 -0.06 -12.53 -17.13
C LYS A 444 -0.31 -13.44 -15.92
N ASN A 445 0.73 -13.89 -15.27
CA ASN A 445 0.69 -14.96 -14.28
C ASN A 445 0.87 -14.51 -12.83
N GLY A 446 1.27 -13.24 -12.59
CA GLY A 446 1.82 -12.77 -11.32
C GLY A 446 3.26 -13.27 -11.13
N VAL A 447 3.83 -12.92 -9.98
CA VAL A 447 5.21 -13.33 -9.63
C VAL A 447 5.26 -14.80 -9.21
N SER A 448 4.38 -15.16 -8.26
CA SER A 448 4.46 -16.47 -7.58
C SER A 448 3.11 -17.03 -7.13
N LYS A 449 2.02 -16.78 -7.88
CA LYS A 449 0.68 -17.29 -7.52
C LYS A 449 0.65 -18.82 -7.36
N THR A 450 1.43 -19.52 -8.16
CA THR A 450 1.65 -20.97 -8.10
C THR A 450 3.11 -21.25 -8.41
N LEU A 451 3.64 -22.36 -7.88
CA LEU A 451 5.01 -22.79 -8.12
C LEU A 451 5.04 -24.06 -8.98
N PRO A 452 5.98 -24.15 -9.94
CA PRO A 452 6.04 -25.30 -10.85
C PRO A 452 6.33 -26.59 -10.10
N GLY A 453 5.53 -27.64 -10.37
CA GLY A 453 5.72 -28.94 -9.75
C GLY A 453 5.25 -29.06 -8.30
N LEU A 454 4.73 -28.00 -7.68
CA LEU A 454 4.16 -28.05 -6.34
C LEU A 454 2.63 -28.02 -6.39
N GLU A 455 2.00 -29.11 -6.01
CA GLU A 455 0.55 -29.25 -5.92
C GLU A 455 0.01 -28.75 -4.57
N ASN A 456 -1.29 -28.43 -4.51
CA ASN A 456 -2.02 -28.00 -3.31
C ASN A 456 -1.47 -26.74 -2.63
N PHE A 457 -0.65 -25.96 -3.36
CA PHE A 457 -0.04 -24.74 -2.89
C PHE A 457 -0.43 -23.55 -3.76
N TYR A 458 -0.77 -22.43 -3.10
CA TYR A 458 -1.12 -21.17 -3.75
C TYR A 458 -0.56 -19.99 -2.96
N MET A 459 -0.36 -18.87 -3.64
CA MET A 459 -0.03 -17.60 -3.00
C MET A 459 -1.04 -16.53 -3.38
N VAL A 460 -1.33 -15.66 -2.41
CA VAL A 460 -2.19 -14.47 -2.55
C VAL A 460 -1.48 -13.23 -1.98
N GLY A 461 -2.07 -12.06 -2.20
CA GLY A 461 -1.50 -10.79 -1.77
C GLY A 461 -0.73 -10.10 -2.88
N GLN A 462 -0.25 -8.90 -2.58
CA GLN A 462 0.46 -8.06 -3.54
C GLN A 462 1.74 -8.71 -4.09
N TRP A 463 2.46 -9.47 -3.28
CA TRP A 463 3.69 -10.16 -3.68
C TRP A 463 3.45 -11.29 -4.70
N ALA A 464 2.35 -12.01 -4.56
CA ALA A 464 1.97 -13.03 -5.52
C ALA A 464 1.53 -12.43 -6.86
N VAL A 465 0.86 -11.27 -6.82
CA VAL A 465 0.33 -10.59 -8.01
C VAL A 465 1.40 -9.73 -8.69
N GLY A 466 2.33 -9.15 -7.94
CA GLY A 466 3.31 -8.18 -8.44
C GLY A 466 2.70 -6.79 -8.70
N MET A 467 1.66 -6.44 -7.95
CA MET A 467 0.98 -5.14 -8.02
C MET A 467 0.68 -4.63 -6.62
N ASN A 468 0.84 -3.32 -6.44
CA ASN A 468 0.61 -2.63 -5.18
C ASN A 468 -0.87 -2.43 -4.87
N GLY A 469 -1.16 -2.25 -3.58
CA GLY A 469 -2.42 -1.72 -3.07
C GLY A 469 -3.25 -2.69 -2.26
N LEU A 470 -4.00 -2.13 -1.32
CA LEU A 470 -4.87 -2.88 -0.39
C LEU A 470 -5.96 -3.63 -1.17
N GLY A 471 -6.58 -2.99 -2.16
CA GLY A 471 -7.56 -3.60 -3.05
C GLY A 471 -6.97 -4.80 -3.82
N THR A 472 -5.74 -4.66 -4.34
CA THR A 472 -5.04 -5.76 -5.03
C THR A 472 -4.90 -6.97 -4.14
N ALA A 473 -4.48 -6.77 -2.88
CA ALA A 473 -4.32 -7.86 -1.93
C ALA A 473 -5.65 -8.56 -1.65
N ALA A 474 -6.72 -7.80 -1.40
CA ALA A 474 -8.07 -8.34 -1.15
C ALA A 474 -8.62 -9.09 -2.38
N HIS A 475 -8.51 -8.50 -3.59
CA HIS A 475 -8.95 -9.15 -4.84
C HIS A 475 -8.18 -10.45 -5.12
N SER A 476 -6.90 -10.55 -4.75
CA SER A 476 -6.12 -11.76 -4.97
C SER A 476 -6.67 -12.95 -4.16
N GLY A 477 -7.04 -12.74 -2.89
CA GLY A 477 -7.69 -13.75 -2.06
C GLY A 477 -9.04 -14.20 -2.62
N ARG A 478 -9.90 -13.23 -3.00
CA ARG A 478 -11.19 -13.48 -3.66
C ARG A 478 -11.03 -14.32 -4.93
N ASN A 479 -10.09 -13.94 -5.78
CA ASN A 479 -9.87 -14.60 -7.07
C ASN A 479 -9.34 -16.03 -6.90
N LEU A 480 -8.48 -16.28 -5.91
CA LEU A 480 -8.03 -17.63 -5.58
C LEU A 480 -9.21 -18.52 -5.20
N ILE A 481 -10.05 -18.10 -4.24
CA ILE A 481 -11.18 -18.93 -3.81
C ILE A 481 -12.18 -19.15 -4.96
N LYS A 482 -12.42 -18.13 -5.80
CA LYS A 482 -13.23 -18.31 -7.02
C LYS A 482 -12.65 -19.38 -7.95
N GLN A 483 -11.32 -19.43 -8.11
CA GLN A 483 -10.64 -20.48 -8.88
C GLN A 483 -10.79 -21.85 -8.24
N LEU A 484 -10.62 -21.96 -6.91
CA LEU A 484 -10.79 -23.20 -6.17
C LEU A 484 -12.23 -23.73 -6.29
N CYS A 485 -13.24 -22.87 -6.16
CA CYS A 485 -14.63 -23.23 -6.40
C CYS A 485 -14.84 -23.82 -7.82
N LYS A 486 -14.24 -23.19 -8.83
CA LYS A 486 -14.31 -23.71 -10.21
C LYS A 486 -13.66 -25.09 -10.33
N ASN A 487 -12.51 -25.31 -9.72
CA ASN A 487 -11.79 -26.59 -9.73
C ASN A 487 -12.60 -27.69 -9.02
N ASP A 488 -13.33 -27.32 -7.97
CA ASP A 488 -14.18 -28.22 -7.17
C ASP A 488 -15.63 -28.32 -7.70
N ASN A 489 -15.92 -27.74 -8.87
CA ASN A 489 -17.26 -27.69 -9.48
C ASN A 489 -18.32 -27.03 -8.54
N LYS A 490 -17.90 -26.10 -7.69
CA LYS A 490 -18.77 -25.31 -6.82
C LYS A 490 -19.11 -23.96 -7.47
N LYS A 491 -20.36 -23.48 -7.26
CA LYS A 491 -20.71 -22.10 -7.62
C LYS A 491 -20.11 -21.13 -6.62
N PHE A 492 -19.29 -20.19 -7.06
CA PHE A 492 -18.71 -19.15 -6.20
C PHE A 492 -19.78 -18.20 -5.65
N LYS A 493 -19.76 -17.97 -4.35
CA LYS A 493 -20.63 -17.04 -3.61
C LYS A 493 -19.80 -15.93 -2.97
N THR A 494 -20.42 -14.77 -2.78
CA THR A 494 -19.81 -13.59 -2.12
C THR A 494 -20.46 -13.26 -0.78
N THR A 495 -21.56 -13.93 -0.45
CA THR A 495 -22.30 -13.87 0.84
C THR A 495 -22.75 -15.27 1.22
N LEU A 496 -23.02 -15.51 2.50
CA LEU A 496 -23.59 -16.76 3.00
C LEU A 496 -24.96 -17.08 2.39
#